data_5af58640c5794c0b163e3705a2a44ba6
#
_entry.id   5af58640c5794c0b163e3705a2a44ba6
#
_cell.length_a   1.000
_cell.length_b   1.000
_cell.length_c   1.000
_cell.angle_alpha   90.00
_cell.angle_beta   90.00
_cell.angle_gamma   90.00
#
_symmetry.space_group_name_H-M   'P 1'
#
loop_
_entity.id
_entity.type
_entity.pdbx_description
1 polymer ?
#
loop_
_entity_poly.entity_id
_entity_poly.type
_entity_poly.pdbx_seq_one_letter_code
_entity_poly.pdbx_strand_id
1 'polypeptide(L)'
;MKKILSKLSAILLAVMSIFTIGIASAAAQEIVPYWNHTATISSTLTINNNVANVNVTVRANDDMDRVDISTHLQRYVDGSWQDVKSFYESSNSFYCLMSESYSVTKGYKYRISTTVWVYDKTGSNSYYLKETITNLYHECNNF
;
A
#
# COMPACT_ATOMS: atom_id res chain seq x y z
N MET A 1 38.76 37.47 32.01
CA MET A 1 37.65 37.57 31.07
C MET A 1 37.88 36.83 29.74
N LYS A 2 39.02 36.93 29.07
CA LYS A 2 39.24 36.23 27.77
C LYS A 2 39.16 34.69 27.83
N LYS A 3 39.55 34.04 28.92
CA LYS A 3 39.48 32.55 29.07
C LYS A 3 38.09 32.02 29.30
N ILE A 4 37.16 32.83 29.81
CA ILE A 4 35.76 32.44 30.04
C ILE A 4 34.96 32.50 28.75
N LEU A 5 35.19 33.54 27.93
CA LEU A 5 34.54 33.68 26.62
C LEU A 5 34.89 32.54 25.66
N SER A 6 36.16 32.05 25.69
CA SER A 6 36.55 30.92 24.80
C SER A 6 35.89 29.59 25.18
N LYS A 7 35.64 29.39 26.46
CA LYS A 7 34.93 28.19 26.94
C LYS A 7 33.43 28.21 26.64
N LEU A 8 32.82 29.39 26.72
CA LEU A 8 31.41 29.57 26.34
C LEU A 8 31.20 29.41 24.83
N SER A 9 32.13 29.86 24.00
CA SER A 9 32.07 29.67 22.56
C SER A 9 32.21 28.21 22.15
N ALA A 10 33.05 27.43 22.83
CA ALA A 10 33.23 25.98 22.57
C ALA A 10 31.98 25.17 22.96
N ILE A 11 31.32 25.57 24.05
CA ILE A 11 30.06 24.88 24.48
C ILE A 11 28.91 25.21 23.53
N LEU A 12 28.82 26.43 23.02
CA LEU A 12 27.80 26.84 22.04
C LEU A 12 27.97 26.12 20.70
N LEU A 13 29.19 25.89 20.24
CA LEU A 13 29.46 25.11 19.03
C LEU A 13 29.12 23.61 19.22
N ALA A 14 29.36 23.06 20.41
CA ALA A 14 29.05 21.65 20.70
C ALA A 14 27.54 21.40 20.78
N VAL A 15 26.73 22.38 21.19
CA VAL A 15 25.27 22.27 21.27
C VAL A 15 24.63 22.39 19.89
N MET A 16 25.23 23.12 18.95
CA MET A 16 24.71 23.23 17.58
C MET A 16 24.95 22.00 16.71
N SER A 17 25.86 21.10 17.09
CA SER A 17 26.15 19.90 16.30
C SER A 17 25.23 18.69 16.59
N ILE A 18 24.31 18.80 17.54
CA ILE A 18 23.42 17.68 17.94
C ILE A 18 22.06 17.71 17.21
N PHE A 19 21.76 18.74 16.42
CA PHE A 19 20.45 18.90 15.76
C PHE A 19 20.40 18.51 14.28
N THR A 20 21.38 17.79 13.77
CA THR A 20 21.23 17.11 12.47
C THR A 20 20.98 15.62 12.67
N ILE A 21 19.91 15.28 13.39
CA ILE A 21 19.29 13.97 13.16
C ILE A 21 18.60 14.10 11.80
N GLY A 22 19.34 13.75 10.75
CA GLY A 22 18.75 13.52 9.46
C GLY A 22 17.65 12.48 9.66
N ILE A 23 16.40 12.90 9.49
CA ILE A 23 15.31 11.97 9.26
C ILE A 23 15.67 11.34 7.91
N ALA A 24 16.41 10.24 7.96
CA ALA A 24 16.50 9.34 6.82
C ALA A 24 15.07 8.86 6.61
N SER A 25 14.34 9.54 5.73
CA SER A 25 13.17 9.00 5.10
C SER A 25 13.65 7.71 4.45
N ALA A 26 13.40 6.57 5.08
CA ALA A 26 13.53 5.30 4.44
C ALA A 26 12.51 5.34 3.29
N ALA A 27 12.97 5.72 2.11
CA ALA A 27 12.22 5.48 0.89
C ALA A 27 11.98 3.97 0.88
N ALA A 28 10.72 3.58 1.08
CA ALA A 28 10.32 2.21 0.88
C ALA A 28 10.77 1.85 -0.53
N GLN A 29 11.74 0.95 -0.64
CA GLN A 29 12.20 0.46 -1.92
C GLN A 29 11.01 -0.32 -2.47
N GLU A 30 10.35 0.24 -3.46
CA GLU A 30 9.29 -0.42 -4.19
C GLU A 30 9.93 -1.63 -4.87
N ILE A 31 9.76 -2.80 -4.28
CA ILE A 31 10.09 -4.07 -4.93
C ILE A 31 9.03 -4.20 -6.02
N VAL A 32 9.34 -3.79 -7.23
CA VAL A 32 8.50 -4.06 -8.40
C VAL A 32 8.68 -5.55 -8.72
N PRO A 33 7.73 -6.42 -8.36
CA PRO A 33 7.80 -7.81 -8.76
C PRO A 33 7.74 -7.85 -10.28
N TYR A 34 8.57 -8.68 -10.90
CA TYR A 34 8.51 -8.89 -12.34
C TYR A 34 7.27 -9.72 -12.65
N TRP A 35 6.19 -9.04 -13.03
CA TRP A 35 4.96 -9.66 -13.51
C TRP A 35 5.02 -9.81 -15.03
N ASN A 36 4.53 -10.94 -15.56
CA ASN A 36 4.61 -11.22 -16.98
C ASN A 36 3.50 -10.52 -17.78
N HIS A 37 2.32 -10.35 -17.18
CA HIS A 37 1.13 -9.82 -17.85
C HIS A 37 0.56 -8.58 -17.17
N THR A 38 1.16 -8.13 -16.08
CA THR A 38 0.74 -6.95 -15.31
C THR A 38 1.83 -5.88 -15.36
N ALA A 39 1.46 -4.69 -15.82
CA ALA A 39 2.39 -3.57 -15.91
C ALA A 39 2.55 -2.84 -14.58
N THR A 40 1.44 -2.57 -13.88
CA THR A 40 1.46 -1.87 -12.59
C THR A 40 0.31 -2.28 -11.68
N ILE A 41 0.57 -2.34 -10.37
CA ILE A 41 -0.45 -2.40 -9.33
C ILE A 41 -0.13 -1.32 -8.30
N SER A 42 -1.13 -0.53 -7.94
CA SER A 42 -1.07 0.42 -6.85
C SER A 42 -2.21 0.13 -5.89
N SER A 43 -1.90 0.01 -4.60
CA SER A 43 -2.90 -0.17 -3.55
C SER A 43 -2.66 0.80 -2.41
N THR A 44 -3.74 1.39 -1.87
CA THR A 44 -3.68 2.29 -0.72
C THR A 44 -4.80 1.99 0.26
N LEU A 45 -4.47 2.11 1.54
CA LEU A 45 -5.42 2.09 2.63
C LEU A 45 -5.22 3.35 3.47
N THR A 46 -6.24 4.19 3.56
CA THR A 46 -6.25 5.35 4.45
C THR A 46 -7.45 5.28 5.39
N ILE A 47 -7.25 5.65 6.65
CA ILE A 47 -8.34 5.66 7.62
C ILE A 47 -8.51 7.07 8.16
N ASN A 48 -9.70 7.66 7.94
CA ASN A 48 -10.06 8.98 8.40
C ASN A 48 -11.46 8.93 9.03
N ASN A 49 -11.61 9.53 10.21
CA ASN A 49 -12.92 9.60 10.90
C ASN A 49 -13.64 8.25 11.01
N ASN A 50 -12.91 7.19 11.36
CA ASN A 50 -13.41 5.81 11.47
C ASN A 50 -13.93 5.22 10.12
N VAL A 51 -13.47 5.76 9.00
CA VAL A 51 -13.75 5.21 7.68
C VAL A 51 -12.46 4.80 7.02
N ALA A 52 -12.33 3.52 6.69
CA ALA A 52 -11.28 2.98 5.86
C ALA A 52 -11.63 3.23 4.39
N ASN A 53 -10.73 3.89 3.65
CA ASN A 53 -10.82 4.08 2.22
C ASN A 53 -9.78 3.19 1.55
N VAL A 54 -10.25 2.31 0.70
CA VAL A 54 -9.45 1.31 -0.02
C VAL A 54 -9.45 1.69 -1.48
N ASN A 55 -8.27 1.92 -2.06
CA ASN A 55 -8.12 2.13 -3.49
C ASN A 55 -7.11 1.14 -4.04
N VAL A 56 -7.49 0.43 -5.09
CA VAL A 56 -6.61 -0.48 -5.81
C VAL A 56 -6.74 -0.19 -7.30
N THR A 57 -5.62 0.07 -7.94
CA THR A 57 -5.54 0.28 -9.38
C THR A 57 -4.64 -0.78 -9.98
N VAL A 58 -5.12 -1.44 -11.00
CA VAL A 58 -4.38 -2.45 -11.75
C VAL A 58 -4.35 -2.05 -13.21
N ARG A 59 -3.17 -2.05 -13.79
CA ARG A 59 -2.97 -1.99 -15.23
C ARG A 59 -2.22 -3.23 -15.67
N ALA A 60 -2.87 -4.09 -16.43
CA ALA A 60 -2.25 -5.19 -17.14
C ALA A 60 -1.57 -4.70 -18.42
N ASN A 61 -0.88 -5.59 -19.13
CA ASN A 61 -0.37 -5.30 -20.46
C ASN A 61 -1.54 -5.06 -21.42
N ASP A 62 -1.31 -4.26 -22.46
CA ASP A 62 -2.37 -3.77 -23.36
C ASP A 62 -3.02 -4.89 -24.21
N ASP A 63 -2.42 -6.09 -24.25
CA ASP A 63 -2.93 -7.31 -24.88
C ASP A 63 -3.84 -8.15 -23.97
N MET A 64 -4.08 -7.72 -22.73
CA MET A 64 -4.97 -8.38 -21.79
C MET A 64 -6.40 -7.81 -21.88
N ASP A 65 -7.39 -8.69 -21.73
CA ASP A 65 -8.79 -8.35 -21.99
C ASP A 65 -9.66 -8.22 -20.74
N ARG A 66 -9.15 -8.70 -19.58
CA ARG A 66 -9.89 -8.63 -18.33
C ARG A 66 -8.98 -8.62 -17.11
N VAL A 67 -9.35 -7.83 -16.12
CA VAL A 67 -8.74 -7.79 -14.80
C VAL A 67 -9.81 -7.94 -13.72
N ASP A 68 -9.59 -8.85 -12.79
CA ASP A 68 -10.39 -9.02 -11.58
C ASP A 68 -9.55 -8.67 -10.35
N ILE A 69 -10.15 -7.98 -9.38
CA ILE A 69 -9.54 -7.60 -8.11
C ILE A 69 -10.40 -8.12 -6.97
N SER A 70 -9.80 -8.80 -6.02
CA SER A 70 -10.40 -9.11 -4.72
C SER A 70 -9.53 -8.55 -3.61
N THR A 71 -10.13 -7.77 -2.70
CA THR A 71 -9.43 -7.13 -1.58
C THR A 71 -10.15 -7.43 -0.28
N HIS A 72 -9.41 -7.91 0.71
CA HIS A 72 -9.87 -8.13 2.06
C HIS A 72 -9.35 -7.03 2.98
N LEU A 73 -10.24 -6.28 3.60
CA LEU A 73 -9.89 -5.41 4.72
C LEU A 73 -9.79 -6.28 5.97
N GLN A 74 -8.63 -6.26 6.61
CA GLN A 74 -8.31 -7.09 7.76
C GLN A 74 -8.01 -6.23 8.98
N ARG A 75 -8.39 -6.73 10.16
CA ARG A 75 -8.08 -6.15 11.47
C ARG A 75 -7.17 -7.09 12.25
N TYR A 76 -6.18 -6.53 12.93
CA TYR A 76 -5.29 -7.29 13.81
C TYR A 76 -5.91 -7.46 15.18
N VAL A 77 -6.16 -8.71 15.60
CA VAL A 77 -6.76 -9.09 16.87
C VAL A 77 -6.04 -10.32 17.43
N ASP A 78 -5.63 -10.28 18.68
CA ASP A 78 -5.05 -11.43 19.41
C ASP A 78 -3.92 -12.15 18.64
N GLY A 79 -3.04 -11.37 18.03
CA GLY A 79 -1.88 -11.92 17.31
C GLY A 79 -2.16 -12.37 15.88
N SER A 80 -3.37 -12.17 15.35
CA SER A 80 -3.76 -12.61 14.01
C SER A 80 -4.53 -11.55 13.22
N TRP A 81 -4.45 -11.63 11.89
CA TRP A 81 -5.24 -10.83 10.97
C TRP A 81 -6.58 -11.50 10.70
N GLN A 82 -7.67 -10.77 10.91
CA GLN A 82 -9.04 -11.26 10.70
C GLN A 82 -9.74 -10.40 9.66
N ASP A 83 -10.41 -11.03 8.71
CA ASP A 83 -11.19 -10.34 7.69
C ASP A 83 -12.39 -9.64 8.33
N VAL A 84 -12.57 -8.36 8.05
CA VAL A 84 -13.72 -7.57 8.49
C VAL A 84 -14.61 -7.18 7.31
N LYS A 85 -14.06 -7.12 6.10
CA LYS A 85 -14.82 -6.83 4.88
C LYS A 85 -14.05 -7.33 3.66
N SER A 86 -14.79 -7.84 2.66
CA SER A 86 -14.26 -8.19 1.34
C SER A 86 -14.90 -7.31 0.28
N PHE A 87 -14.09 -6.93 -0.71
CA PHE A 87 -14.48 -6.16 -1.88
C PHE A 87 -14.06 -6.92 -3.13
N TYR A 88 -14.82 -6.78 -4.19
CA TYR A 88 -14.53 -7.38 -5.48
C TYR A 88 -14.86 -6.39 -6.60
N GLU A 89 -13.97 -6.26 -7.57
CA GLU A 89 -14.18 -5.46 -8.78
C GLU A 89 -13.68 -6.22 -10.00
N SER A 90 -14.32 -6.01 -11.13
CA SER A 90 -13.99 -6.68 -12.39
C SER A 90 -14.14 -5.72 -13.55
N SER A 91 -13.19 -5.75 -14.46
CA SER A 91 -13.21 -4.94 -15.68
C SER A 91 -12.89 -5.79 -16.91
N ASN A 92 -13.72 -5.71 -17.94
CA ASN A 92 -13.44 -6.32 -19.24
C ASN A 92 -12.48 -5.41 -20.05
N SER A 93 -11.32 -5.13 -19.46
CA SER A 93 -10.26 -4.29 -20.01
C SER A 93 -8.95 -4.63 -19.32
N PHE A 94 -7.83 -4.21 -19.89
CA PHE A 94 -6.50 -4.26 -19.25
C PHE A 94 -6.36 -3.32 -18.04
N TYR A 95 -7.37 -2.52 -17.73
CA TYR A 95 -7.37 -1.59 -16.60
C TYR A 95 -8.56 -1.84 -15.69
N CYS A 96 -8.32 -1.91 -14.37
CA CYS A 96 -9.35 -2.04 -13.34
C CYS A 96 -9.04 -1.10 -12.16
N LEU A 97 -10.06 -0.41 -11.68
CA LEU A 97 -10.02 0.47 -10.53
C LEU A 97 -11.08 0.06 -9.51
N MET A 98 -10.64 -0.30 -8.31
CA MET A 98 -11.49 -0.47 -7.13
C MET A 98 -11.35 0.75 -6.24
N SER A 99 -12.46 1.35 -5.81
CA SER A 99 -12.49 2.45 -4.85
C SER A 99 -13.65 2.23 -3.89
N GLU A 100 -13.34 1.78 -2.67
CA GLU A 100 -14.32 1.32 -1.69
C GLU A 100 -14.09 1.97 -0.32
N SER A 101 -15.14 2.03 0.49
CA SER A 101 -15.04 2.52 1.86
C SER A 101 -15.82 1.63 2.84
N TYR A 102 -15.32 1.58 4.09
CA TYR A 102 -15.95 0.79 5.14
C TYR A 102 -15.72 1.42 6.51
N SER A 103 -16.77 1.44 7.35
CA SER A 103 -16.66 1.93 8.73
C SER A 103 -15.86 0.98 9.59
N VAL A 104 -14.85 1.50 10.32
CA VAL A 104 -13.93 0.72 11.14
C VAL A 104 -13.92 1.20 12.58
N THR A 105 -13.49 0.34 13.49
CA THR A 105 -13.38 0.64 14.91
C THR A 105 -12.01 1.20 15.24
N LYS A 106 -11.94 2.31 15.95
CA LYS A 106 -10.70 2.92 16.42
C LYS A 106 -9.94 1.99 17.38
N GLY A 107 -8.60 2.12 17.39
CA GLY A 107 -7.73 1.42 18.34
C GLY A 107 -7.23 0.06 17.86
N TYR A 108 -7.47 -0.29 16.61
CA TYR A 108 -6.92 -1.50 15.97
C TYR A 108 -5.99 -1.15 14.81
N LYS A 109 -5.08 -2.06 14.50
CA LYS A 109 -4.33 -2.01 13.25
C LYS A 109 -5.16 -2.62 12.14
N TYR A 110 -5.08 -2.02 10.96
CA TYR A 110 -5.76 -2.49 9.76
C TYR A 110 -4.77 -2.67 8.61
N ARG A 111 -5.08 -3.60 7.75
CA ARG A 111 -4.42 -3.77 6.45
C ARG A 111 -5.41 -4.19 5.39
N ILE A 112 -5.03 -4.05 4.15
CA ILE A 112 -5.68 -4.72 3.04
C ILE A 112 -4.78 -5.87 2.56
N SER A 113 -5.42 -6.94 2.09
CA SER A 113 -4.80 -8.08 1.41
C SER A 113 -5.49 -8.20 0.05
N THR A 114 -4.74 -7.99 -1.02
CA THR A 114 -5.28 -7.94 -2.37
C THR A 114 -4.78 -9.11 -3.21
N THR A 115 -5.69 -9.68 -3.99
CA THR A 115 -5.41 -10.65 -5.05
C THR A 115 -5.92 -10.09 -6.37
N VAL A 116 -5.12 -10.24 -7.41
CA VAL A 116 -5.42 -9.79 -8.77
C VAL A 116 -5.35 -10.98 -9.71
N TRP A 117 -6.30 -11.07 -10.64
CA TRP A 117 -6.31 -12.03 -11.74
C TRP A 117 -6.35 -11.28 -13.07
N VAL A 118 -5.51 -11.69 -14.00
CA VAL A 118 -5.41 -11.11 -15.34
C VAL A 118 -5.71 -12.19 -16.37
N TYR A 119 -6.53 -11.84 -17.33
CA TYR A 119 -7.04 -12.77 -18.35
C TYR A 119 -6.85 -12.21 -19.75
N ASP A 120 -6.64 -13.16 -20.67
CA ASP A 120 -6.66 -12.94 -22.10
C ASP A 120 -7.94 -13.59 -22.70
N LYS A 121 -8.47 -13.03 -23.77
CA LYS A 121 -9.66 -13.52 -24.45
C LYS A 121 -9.27 -14.32 -25.67
N THR A 122 -9.61 -15.61 -25.66
CA THR A 122 -9.46 -16.48 -26.83
C THR A 122 -10.83 -16.81 -27.41
N GLY A 123 -11.09 -16.32 -28.63
CA GLY A 123 -12.40 -16.51 -29.29
C GLY A 123 -13.49 -15.58 -28.74
N SER A 124 -14.75 -15.88 -29.05
CA SER A 124 -15.84 -14.92 -28.85
C SER A 124 -16.33 -14.76 -27.41
N ASN A 125 -16.11 -15.71 -26.51
CA ASN A 125 -16.74 -15.67 -25.17
C ASN A 125 -15.97 -16.33 -24.02
N SER A 126 -14.68 -16.69 -24.19
CA SER A 126 -13.91 -17.37 -23.14
C SER A 126 -12.71 -16.55 -22.70
N TYR A 127 -12.54 -16.40 -21.38
CA TYR A 127 -11.37 -15.79 -20.77
C TYR A 127 -10.44 -16.87 -20.21
N TYR A 128 -9.13 -16.74 -20.50
CA TYR A 128 -8.12 -17.63 -19.97
C TYR A 128 -7.24 -16.88 -18.99
N LEU A 129 -7.13 -17.44 -17.78
CA LEU A 129 -6.27 -16.89 -16.74
C LEU A 129 -4.80 -16.95 -17.17
N LYS A 130 -4.15 -15.80 -17.20
CA LYS A 130 -2.73 -15.66 -17.56
C LYS A 130 -1.86 -15.45 -16.33
N GLU A 131 -2.35 -14.69 -15.34
CA GLU A 131 -1.57 -14.34 -14.17
C GLU A 131 -2.45 -14.23 -12.93
N THR A 132 -1.92 -14.68 -11.79
CA THR A 132 -2.52 -14.45 -10.47
C THR A 132 -1.45 -13.85 -9.56
N ILE A 133 -1.76 -12.70 -8.98
CA ILE A 133 -0.88 -11.99 -8.06
C ILE A 133 -1.59 -11.95 -6.70
N THR A 134 -0.93 -12.52 -5.69
CA THR A 134 -1.51 -12.67 -4.34
C THR A 134 -0.63 -11.98 -3.30
N ASN A 135 -1.17 -11.82 -2.09
CA ASN A 135 -0.44 -11.31 -0.92
C ASN A 135 0.11 -9.89 -1.10
N LEU A 136 -0.60 -9.05 -1.85
CA LEU A 136 -0.31 -7.63 -1.90
C LEU A 136 -0.89 -6.97 -0.64
N TYR A 137 -0.02 -6.73 0.34
CA TYR A 137 -0.42 -6.14 1.62
C TYR A 137 -0.13 -4.64 1.65
N HIS A 138 -1.08 -3.88 2.19
CA HIS A 138 -0.88 -2.48 2.54
C HIS A 138 -1.43 -2.23 3.95
N GLU A 139 -0.58 -1.80 4.87
CA GLU A 139 -0.93 -1.59 6.29
C GLU A 139 -1.17 -0.10 6.58
N CYS A 140 -2.15 0.17 7.44
CA CYS A 140 -2.35 1.47 8.07
C CYS A 140 -2.07 1.35 9.57
N ASN A 141 -0.94 1.89 10.02
CA ASN A 141 -0.44 1.71 11.38
C ASN A 141 -0.90 2.78 12.38
N ASN A 142 -1.53 3.87 11.91
CA ASN A 142 -1.84 5.04 12.73
C ASN A 142 -3.35 5.32 12.73
N PHE A 143 -4.09 4.52 13.52
CA PHE A 143 -5.52 4.73 13.68
C PHE A 143 -6.02 4.57 15.11
#